data_0365909f2601f22200e20342c2010660
#
_entry.id   0365909f2601f22200e20342c2010660
#
_cell.length_a   1.000
_cell.length_b   1.000
_cell.length_c   1.000
_cell.angle_alpha   90.00
_cell.angle_beta   90.00
_cell.angle_gamma   90.00
#
_symmetry.space_group_name_H-M   'P 1'
#
loop_
_entity.id
_entity.type
_entity.pdbx_description
1 polymer ?
#
loop_
_entity_poly.entity_id
_entity_poly.type
_entity_poly.pdbx_seq_one_letter_code
_entity_poly.pdbx_strand_id
1 'polypeptide(L)'
;LGFQGNFLNNGLVTPDRQWTSKLTEVKKVYQYVDFLSLDKQSKALTLKNKYDFTDLKDYTLIYRVLRNGRLIEENRVAMPSVTPGSTATITLPVTIAPADTDPDEYMVYVALCTTQDEAWAKAGHTIADAQFGLNHTDGAGMALPSLAAHRANGGTLSVNGNTISGTDANGHAFSLSFDSDGKMASWTYQGQALIAAGPDFNNHRSIDNDKDTKIDMANSSTTQITAP
;
A
#
# COMPACT_ATOMS: atom_id res chain seq x y z
N LEU A 1 4.98 -27.89 32.80
CA LEU A 1 4.38 -26.77 32.08
C LEU A 1 3.31 -27.35 31.14
N GLY A 2 2.04 -27.00 31.35
CA GLY A 2 0.94 -27.49 30.54
C GLY A 2 1.06 -26.97 29.10
N PHE A 3 0.74 -27.82 28.14
CA PHE A 3 0.63 -27.42 26.74
C PHE A 3 -0.58 -26.48 26.56
N GLN A 4 -0.35 -25.28 26.06
CA GLN A 4 -1.39 -24.25 25.85
C GLN A 4 -1.76 -24.06 24.37
N GLY A 5 -1.57 -25.09 23.54
CA GLY A 5 -1.90 -25.05 22.12
C GLY A 5 -1.03 -24.02 21.36
N ASN A 6 -1.69 -23.15 20.61
CA ASN A 6 -1.08 -22.14 19.75
C ASN A 6 -0.67 -20.83 20.49
N PHE A 7 -0.81 -20.74 21.80
CA PHE A 7 -0.49 -19.55 22.59
C PHE A 7 0.97 -19.48 23.06
N LEU A 8 1.87 -20.30 22.57
CA LEU A 8 3.25 -20.38 23.02
C LEU A 8 4.17 -19.28 22.48
N ASN A 9 3.80 -18.66 21.33
CA ASN A 9 4.66 -17.71 20.60
C ASN A 9 3.97 -16.34 20.43
N ASN A 10 3.52 -15.75 21.52
CA ASN A 10 2.79 -14.48 21.53
C ASN A 10 3.69 -13.24 21.54
N GLY A 11 5.02 -13.41 21.52
CA GLY A 11 5.99 -12.31 21.57
C GLY A 11 6.01 -11.46 20.29
N LEU A 12 6.70 -10.32 20.38
CA LEU A 12 6.97 -9.42 19.24
C LEU A 12 8.03 -9.97 18.29
N VAL A 13 8.88 -10.87 18.80
CA VAL A 13 9.88 -11.61 18.04
C VAL A 13 9.66 -13.10 18.21
N THR A 14 10.16 -13.89 17.27
CA THR A 14 10.17 -15.35 17.41
C THR A 14 11.15 -15.81 18.51
N PRO A 15 11.03 -17.05 19.02
CA PRO A 15 11.96 -17.58 20.05
C PRO A 15 13.43 -17.57 19.61
N ASP A 16 13.72 -17.67 18.33
CA ASP A 16 15.04 -17.55 17.71
C ASP A 16 15.43 -16.11 17.34
N ARG A 17 14.68 -15.12 17.88
CA ARG A 17 14.91 -13.67 17.76
C ARG A 17 14.76 -13.12 16.34
N GLN A 18 13.97 -13.75 15.50
CA GLN A 18 13.66 -13.19 14.19
C GLN A 18 12.66 -12.03 14.30
N TRP A 19 12.87 -11.04 13.45
CA TRP A 19 11.98 -9.89 13.32
C TRP A 19 10.62 -10.33 12.78
N THR A 20 9.54 -9.84 13.37
CA THR A 20 8.17 -10.11 12.91
C THR A 20 7.48 -8.83 12.46
N SER A 21 6.38 -8.97 11.71
CA SER A 21 5.53 -7.83 11.33
C SER A 21 4.98 -7.07 12.54
N LYS A 22 4.72 -7.76 13.65
CA LYS A 22 4.30 -7.12 14.92
C LYS A 22 5.34 -6.12 15.44
N LEU A 23 6.64 -6.48 15.37
CA LEU A 23 7.71 -5.59 15.79
C LEU A 23 7.87 -4.38 14.84
N THR A 24 7.64 -4.57 13.55
CA THR A 24 7.61 -3.47 12.57
C THR A 24 6.52 -2.45 12.93
N GLU A 25 5.32 -2.92 13.26
CA GLU A 25 4.22 -2.04 13.68
C GLU A 25 4.51 -1.33 15.00
N VAL A 26 5.07 -2.04 15.98
CA VAL A 26 5.49 -1.43 17.25
C VAL A 26 6.51 -0.32 17.00
N LYS A 27 7.52 -0.55 16.14
CA LYS A 27 8.48 0.48 15.75
C LYS A 27 7.79 1.72 15.19
N LYS A 28 6.79 1.53 14.33
CA LYS A 28 6.03 2.62 13.73
C LYS A 28 5.23 3.41 14.78
N VAL A 29 4.49 2.72 15.62
CA VAL A 29 3.61 3.35 16.64
C VAL A 29 4.44 4.09 17.70
N TYR A 30 5.59 3.55 18.09
CA TYR A 30 6.45 4.13 19.14
C TYR A 30 7.53 5.09 18.64
N GLN A 31 7.52 5.48 17.36
CA GLN A 31 8.49 6.46 16.88
C GLN A 31 8.36 7.81 17.63
N TYR A 32 9.50 8.43 17.94
CA TYR A 32 9.56 9.69 18.70
C TYR A 32 9.55 10.95 17.84
N VAL A 33 9.32 10.81 16.56
CA VAL A 33 9.10 11.93 15.64
C VAL A 33 7.83 11.68 14.85
N ASP A 34 6.90 12.63 14.91
CA ASP A 34 5.70 12.60 14.08
C ASP A 34 5.89 13.46 12.86
N PHE A 35 5.66 12.91 11.69
CA PHE A 35 5.53 13.66 10.45
C PHE A 35 4.05 14.01 10.27
N LEU A 36 3.71 15.28 10.49
CA LEU A 36 2.32 15.72 10.63
C LEU A 36 1.64 15.96 9.28
N SER A 37 2.35 16.60 8.34
CA SER A 37 1.81 16.93 7.02
C SER A 37 2.92 17.24 6.03
N LEU A 38 2.62 17.06 4.75
CA LEU A 38 3.41 17.54 3.63
C LEU A 38 2.51 18.41 2.74
N ASP A 39 2.86 19.69 2.60
CA ASP A 39 2.21 20.54 1.61
C ASP A 39 2.68 20.16 0.20
N LYS A 40 1.74 19.80 -0.66
CA LYS A 40 2.03 19.26 -2.01
C LYS A 40 2.64 20.30 -2.95
N GLN A 41 2.32 21.57 -2.77
CA GLN A 41 2.80 22.66 -3.64
C GLN A 41 4.17 23.17 -3.21
N SER A 42 4.29 23.60 -1.96
CA SER A 42 5.53 24.15 -1.41
C SER A 42 6.55 23.08 -1.02
N LYS A 43 6.13 21.78 -0.97
CA LYS A 43 6.94 20.68 -0.45
C LYS A 43 7.37 20.86 1.00
N ALA A 44 6.61 21.63 1.75
CA ALA A 44 6.85 21.92 3.16
C ALA A 44 6.37 20.74 4.03
N LEU A 45 7.33 20.02 4.61
CA LEU A 45 7.12 18.93 5.55
C LEU A 45 7.08 19.50 6.97
N THR A 46 5.97 19.30 7.67
CA THR A 46 5.83 19.65 9.08
C THR A 46 6.03 18.40 9.93
N LEU A 47 6.91 18.49 10.92
CA LEU A 47 7.19 17.41 11.85
C LEU A 47 7.21 17.90 13.30
N LYS A 48 6.99 16.99 14.24
CA LYS A 48 7.06 17.23 15.69
C LYS A 48 8.10 16.32 16.31
N ASN A 49 9.01 16.91 17.08
CA ASN A 49 9.93 16.19 17.94
C ASN A 49 9.21 15.81 19.25
N LYS A 50 9.06 14.52 19.53
CA LYS A 50 8.45 14.01 20.77
C LYS A 50 9.48 13.53 21.79
N TYR A 51 10.77 13.65 21.49
CA TYR A 51 11.80 13.37 22.47
C TYR A 51 11.73 14.37 23.65
N ASP A 52 12.16 13.93 24.82
CA ASP A 52 12.26 14.78 26.01
C ASP A 52 13.59 15.52 26.10
N PHE A 53 14.67 14.93 25.54
CA PHE A 53 16.03 15.43 25.71
C PHE A 53 16.86 15.52 24.42
N THR A 54 16.36 14.99 23.30
CA THR A 54 17.11 14.86 22.04
C THR A 54 16.70 15.91 21.03
N ASP A 55 17.63 16.74 20.58
CA ASP A 55 17.46 17.62 19.42
C ASP A 55 17.61 16.82 18.12
N LEU A 56 16.91 17.21 17.05
CA LEU A 56 16.95 16.48 15.78
C LEU A 56 18.10 16.89 14.85
N LYS A 57 18.91 17.91 15.20
CA LYS A 57 20.00 18.43 14.36
C LYS A 57 21.07 17.40 13.98
N ASP A 58 21.23 16.35 14.81
CA ASP A 58 22.25 15.32 14.60
C ASP A 58 21.75 14.13 13.75
N TYR A 59 20.54 14.26 13.18
CA TYR A 59 19.96 13.29 12.27
C TYR A 59 19.96 13.78 10.83
N THR A 60 19.73 12.88 9.90
CA THR A 60 19.52 13.19 8.48
C THR A 60 18.12 12.77 8.06
N LEU A 61 17.42 13.65 7.38
CA LEU A 61 16.17 13.34 6.72
C LEU A 61 16.46 12.85 5.30
N ILE A 62 16.02 11.65 4.99
CA ILE A 62 16.03 11.08 3.63
C ILE A 62 14.62 11.21 3.09
N TYR A 63 14.46 11.67 1.85
CA TYR A 63 13.19 11.53 1.15
C TYR A 63 13.37 10.75 -0.14
N ARG A 64 12.31 10.05 -0.53
CA ARG A 64 12.21 9.25 -1.75
C ARG A 64 10.89 9.57 -2.43
N VAL A 65 10.94 9.89 -3.71
CA VAL A 65 9.74 9.99 -4.53
C VAL A 65 9.56 8.69 -5.28
N LEU A 66 8.37 8.13 -5.16
CA LEU A 66 7.96 6.88 -5.78
C LEU A 66 6.87 7.19 -6.81
N ARG A 67 6.98 6.62 -8.01
CA ARG A 67 5.94 6.61 -9.04
C ARG A 67 5.46 5.18 -9.23
N ASN A 68 4.20 4.89 -8.94
CA ASN A 68 3.65 3.53 -8.96
C ASN A 68 4.54 2.53 -8.20
N GLY A 69 5.02 2.93 -7.00
CA GLY A 69 5.91 2.13 -6.17
C GLY A 69 7.38 2.06 -6.63
N ARG A 70 7.74 2.67 -7.76
CA ARG A 70 9.13 2.70 -8.26
C ARG A 70 9.83 3.98 -7.83
N LEU A 71 11.04 3.86 -7.29
CA LEU A 71 11.87 5.00 -6.92
C LEU A 71 12.27 5.80 -8.17
N ILE A 72 11.99 7.10 -8.16
CA ILE A 72 12.34 8.03 -9.24
C ILE A 72 13.20 9.22 -8.78
N GLU A 73 13.17 9.55 -7.49
CA GLU A 73 14.02 10.59 -6.90
C GLU A 73 14.37 10.22 -5.45
N GLU A 74 15.63 10.41 -5.05
CA GLU A 74 16.06 10.27 -3.66
C GLU A 74 17.05 11.39 -3.34
N ASN A 75 16.95 11.98 -2.16
CA ASN A 75 17.92 12.95 -1.67
C ASN A 75 17.95 12.97 -0.14
N ARG A 76 18.93 13.71 0.41
CA ARG A 76 19.16 13.84 1.84
C ARG A 76 19.14 15.32 2.22
N VAL A 77 18.52 15.60 3.37
CA VAL A 77 18.43 16.94 3.94
C VAL A 77 18.98 16.90 5.35
N ALA A 78 19.93 17.76 5.64
CA ALA A 78 20.41 17.94 7.01
C ALA A 78 19.28 18.50 7.88
N MET A 79 19.09 17.95 9.06
CA MET A 79 18.07 18.44 9.97
C MET A 79 18.53 19.77 10.62
N PRO A 80 17.64 20.78 10.68
CA PRO A 80 17.87 21.92 11.55
C PRO A 80 17.74 21.50 13.02
N SER A 81 18.14 22.40 13.93
CA SER A 81 17.80 22.21 15.35
C SER A 81 16.29 22.23 15.52
N VAL A 82 15.76 21.14 16.04
CA VAL A 82 14.36 20.99 16.47
C VAL A 82 14.40 20.46 17.89
N THR A 83 14.24 21.38 18.83
CA THR A 83 14.36 21.08 20.26
C THR A 83 13.25 20.12 20.74
N PRO A 84 13.45 19.42 21.85
CA PRO A 84 12.45 18.54 22.44
C PRO A 84 11.07 19.20 22.56
N GLY A 85 10.02 18.48 22.18
CA GLY A 85 8.63 18.91 22.26
C GLY A 85 8.20 19.90 21.18
N SER A 86 9.14 20.45 20.39
CA SER A 86 8.82 21.48 19.38
C SER A 86 8.42 20.91 18.01
N THR A 87 7.81 21.77 17.22
CA THR A 87 7.41 21.48 15.83
C THR A 87 8.26 22.33 14.88
N ALA A 88 8.63 21.78 13.74
CA ALA A 88 9.35 22.48 12.69
C ALA A 88 8.78 22.17 11.32
N THR A 89 8.99 23.09 10.38
CA THR A 89 8.66 22.91 8.97
C THR A 89 9.93 22.97 8.13
N ILE A 90 10.13 21.98 7.27
CA ILE A 90 11.31 21.83 6.41
C ILE A 90 10.84 21.71 4.97
N THR A 91 11.34 22.57 4.10
CA THR A 91 11.05 22.43 2.66
C THR A 91 11.94 21.35 2.06
N LEU A 92 11.31 20.31 1.53
CA LEU A 92 12.00 19.25 0.81
C LEU A 92 12.33 19.73 -0.62
N PRO A 93 13.56 19.52 -1.11
CA PRO A 93 13.94 19.92 -2.46
C PRO A 93 13.44 18.88 -3.50
N VAL A 94 12.18 18.49 -3.41
CA VAL A 94 11.52 17.57 -4.35
C VAL A 94 11.31 18.31 -5.67
N THR A 95 11.82 17.73 -6.76
CA THR A 95 11.72 18.32 -8.10
C THR A 95 10.45 17.87 -8.83
N ILE A 96 9.86 16.78 -8.41
CA ILE A 96 8.67 16.19 -9.02
C ILE A 96 7.40 16.94 -8.59
N ALA A 97 6.63 17.40 -9.56
CA ALA A 97 5.36 18.10 -9.34
C ALA A 97 4.28 17.53 -10.27
N PRO A 98 3.74 16.35 -9.94
CA PRO A 98 2.71 15.72 -10.78
C PRO A 98 1.41 16.53 -10.73
N ALA A 99 0.67 16.52 -11.82
CA ALA A 99 -0.69 17.05 -11.83
C ALA A 99 -1.64 16.12 -11.06
N ASP A 100 -2.67 16.68 -10.43
CA ASP A 100 -3.70 15.87 -9.75
C ASP A 100 -4.48 14.96 -10.73
N THR A 101 -4.44 15.27 -12.02
CA THR A 101 -5.04 14.47 -13.11
C THR A 101 -4.10 13.42 -13.68
N ASP A 102 -2.84 13.35 -13.23
CA ASP A 102 -1.90 12.34 -13.68
C ASP A 102 -2.44 10.95 -13.29
N PRO A 103 -2.53 9.98 -14.22
CA PRO A 103 -3.03 8.64 -13.91
C PRO A 103 -2.08 7.83 -13.01
N ASP A 104 -0.81 8.23 -12.91
CA ASP A 104 0.16 7.54 -12.06
C ASP A 104 0.08 8.06 -10.62
N GLU A 105 0.30 7.17 -9.67
CA GLU A 105 0.40 7.50 -8.26
C GLU A 105 1.82 7.99 -7.93
N TYR A 106 1.91 9.15 -7.28
CA TYR A 106 3.17 9.68 -6.78
C TYR A 106 3.13 9.82 -5.26
N MET A 107 4.10 9.21 -4.60
CA MET A 107 4.23 9.22 -3.15
C MET A 107 5.61 9.76 -2.74
N VAL A 108 5.65 10.52 -1.65
CA VAL A 108 6.89 10.87 -0.97
C VAL A 108 7.00 10.05 0.31
N TYR A 109 8.01 9.21 0.38
CA TYR A 109 8.45 8.56 1.61
C TYR A 109 9.52 9.43 2.27
N VAL A 110 9.39 9.70 3.55
CA VAL A 110 10.37 10.42 4.37
C VAL A 110 10.85 9.54 5.51
N ALA A 111 12.14 9.58 5.79
CA ALA A 111 12.76 8.81 6.87
C ALA A 111 13.79 9.66 7.61
N LEU A 112 13.69 9.73 8.92
CA LEU A 112 14.70 10.31 9.78
C LEU A 112 15.70 9.23 10.17
N CYS A 113 16.99 9.45 9.88
CA CYS A 113 18.03 8.43 10.02
C CYS A 113 19.20 8.93 10.86
N THR A 114 19.88 7.99 11.55
CA THR A 114 21.14 8.25 12.24
C THR A 114 22.22 8.65 11.25
N THR A 115 23.07 9.62 11.62
CA THR A 115 24.21 10.11 10.79
C THR A 115 25.49 9.33 11.00
N GLN A 116 25.62 8.69 12.15
CA GLN A 116 26.82 7.95 12.58
C GLN A 116 26.44 6.61 13.21
N ASP A 117 27.44 5.78 13.42
CA ASP A 117 27.27 4.52 14.17
C ASP A 117 26.97 4.82 15.64
N GLU A 118 25.89 4.23 16.11
CA GLU A 118 25.47 4.24 17.50
C GLU A 118 25.74 2.87 18.15
N ALA A 119 25.72 2.80 19.47
CA ALA A 119 25.90 1.53 20.17
C ALA A 119 24.86 0.46 19.81
N TRP A 120 23.69 0.89 19.34
CA TRP A 120 22.51 0.06 19.05
C TRP A 120 22.14 -0.02 17.56
N ALA A 121 22.69 0.85 16.71
CA ALA A 121 22.40 0.88 15.26
C ALA A 121 23.54 1.48 14.46
N LYS A 122 23.62 1.08 13.18
CA LYS A 122 24.57 1.66 12.23
C LYS A 122 24.05 2.99 11.67
N ALA A 123 24.97 3.81 11.17
CA ALA A 123 24.65 5.01 10.40
C ALA A 123 23.63 4.69 9.29
N GLY A 124 22.67 5.57 9.10
CA GLY A 124 21.56 5.37 8.16
C GLY A 124 20.38 4.55 8.70
N HIS A 125 20.42 4.15 9.98
CA HIS A 125 19.26 3.47 10.57
C HIS A 125 18.06 4.41 10.69
N THR A 126 16.93 3.98 10.14
CA THR A 126 15.67 4.74 10.22
C THR A 126 15.08 4.67 11.61
N ILE A 127 14.90 5.83 12.25
CA ILE A 127 14.30 5.97 13.59
C ILE A 127 12.81 6.36 13.52
N ALA A 128 12.41 7.08 12.48
CA ALA A 128 11.03 7.45 12.22
C ALA A 128 10.81 7.61 10.73
N ASP A 129 9.62 7.32 10.24
CA ASP A 129 9.27 7.47 8.84
C ASP A 129 7.81 7.87 8.64
N ALA A 130 7.47 8.33 7.44
CA ALA A 130 6.11 8.53 6.97
C ALA A 130 6.05 8.52 5.45
N GLN A 131 4.82 8.47 4.92
CA GLN A 131 4.55 8.52 3.50
C GLN A 131 3.40 9.48 3.22
N PHE A 132 3.52 10.26 2.14
CA PHE A 132 2.54 11.27 1.74
C PHE A 132 2.27 11.16 0.23
N GLY A 133 1.01 11.34 -0.18
CA GLY A 133 0.65 11.47 -1.59
C GLY A 133 1.07 12.83 -2.16
N LEU A 134 1.58 12.86 -3.40
CA LEU A 134 1.91 14.11 -4.10
C LEU A 134 0.79 14.60 -5.01
N ASN A 135 0.02 13.73 -5.63
CA ASN A 135 -1.00 14.11 -6.62
C ASN A 135 -2.42 13.68 -6.26
N HIS A 136 -2.61 12.66 -5.44
CA HIS A 136 -3.95 12.27 -4.99
C HIS A 136 -4.18 12.74 -3.56
N THR A 137 -5.42 13.07 -3.22
CA THR A 137 -5.81 13.41 -1.84
C THR A 137 -5.73 12.15 -0.98
N ASP A 138 -5.13 12.26 0.20
CA ASP A 138 -5.10 11.16 1.17
C ASP A 138 -6.52 10.64 1.42
N GLY A 139 -6.75 9.35 1.19
CA GLY A 139 -8.05 8.72 1.32
C GLY A 139 -8.99 8.82 0.09
N ALA A 140 -8.68 9.65 -0.89
CA ALA A 140 -9.28 9.50 -2.20
C ALA A 140 -8.53 8.37 -2.92
N GLY A 141 -9.07 7.18 -2.88
CA GLY A 141 -8.56 6.09 -3.68
C GLY A 141 -8.39 6.56 -5.13
N MET A 142 -7.42 6.02 -5.81
CA MET A 142 -7.24 6.24 -7.25
C MET A 142 -8.62 6.07 -7.90
N ALA A 143 -9.16 7.14 -8.47
CA ALA A 143 -10.45 7.05 -9.13
C ALA A 143 -10.31 5.99 -10.23
N LEU A 144 -10.97 4.87 -10.05
CA LEU A 144 -11.04 3.88 -11.12
C LEU A 144 -11.53 4.63 -12.36
N PRO A 145 -10.89 4.45 -13.52
CA PRO A 145 -11.35 5.07 -14.76
C PRO A 145 -12.85 4.84 -14.87
N SER A 146 -13.61 5.91 -15.09
CA SER A 146 -15.06 5.75 -15.21
C SER A 146 -15.37 4.77 -16.34
N LEU A 147 -16.41 3.95 -16.17
CA LEU A 147 -16.87 3.06 -17.24
C LEU A 147 -17.07 3.81 -18.58
N ALA A 148 -17.42 5.10 -18.52
CA ALA A 148 -17.56 5.97 -19.67
C ALA A 148 -16.22 6.23 -20.39
N ALA A 149 -15.10 6.35 -19.67
CA ALA A 149 -13.78 6.52 -20.27
C ALA A 149 -13.32 5.24 -21.00
N HIS A 150 -13.66 4.07 -20.50
CA HIS A 150 -13.38 2.80 -21.17
C HIS A 150 -14.24 2.62 -22.44
N ARG A 151 -15.48 3.10 -22.44
CA ARG A 151 -16.36 3.07 -23.62
C ARG A 151 -15.89 3.96 -24.76
N ALA A 152 -15.20 5.07 -24.45
CA ALA A 152 -14.72 6.01 -25.46
C ALA A 152 -13.58 5.46 -26.32
N ASN A 153 -12.92 4.38 -25.91
CA ASN A 153 -11.73 3.84 -26.56
C ASN A 153 -12.01 2.77 -27.63
N GLY A 154 -13.26 2.52 -27.97
CA GLY A 154 -13.64 1.47 -28.93
C GLY A 154 -13.65 0.08 -28.29
N GLY A 155 -14.16 -0.88 -29.05
CA GLY A 155 -14.39 -2.25 -28.57
C GLY A 155 -15.87 -2.56 -28.44
N THR A 156 -16.18 -3.83 -28.22
CA THR A 156 -17.55 -4.32 -28.08
C THR A 156 -17.70 -5.13 -26.80
N LEU A 157 -18.89 -5.08 -26.22
CA LEU A 157 -19.23 -5.90 -25.06
C LEU A 157 -20.62 -6.52 -25.31
N SER A 158 -20.73 -7.80 -25.02
CA SER A 158 -22.00 -8.55 -25.08
C SER A 158 -22.06 -9.47 -23.86
N VAL A 159 -23.24 -9.57 -23.29
CA VAL A 159 -23.55 -10.52 -22.21
C VAL A 159 -24.61 -11.50 -22.69
N ASN A 160 -24.33 -12.78 -22.60
CA ASN A 160 -25.27 -13.84 -22.92
C ASN A 160 -25.27 -14.89 -21.79
N GLY A 161 -26.31 -14.87 -20.98
CA GLY A 161 -26.36 -15.68 -19.75
C GLY A 161 -25.17 -15.35 -18.84
N ASN A 162 -24.39 -16.36 -18.50
CA ASN A 162 -23.22 -16.25 -17.65
C ASN A 162 -21.91 -16.01 -18.44
N THR A 163 -22.00 -15.54 -19.67
CA THR A 163 -20.83 -15.27 -20.51
C THR A 163 -20.79 -13.81 -20.92
N ILE A 164 -19.65 -13.18 -20.68
CA ILE A 164 -19.29 -11.85 -21.15
C ILE A 164 -18.29 -12.02 -22.29
N SER A 165 -18.56 -11.44 -23.45
CA SER A 165 -17.67 -11.51 -24.59
C SER A 165 -17.62 -10.19 -25.34
N GLY A 166 -16.60 -9.99 -26.15
CA GLY A 166 -16.44 -8.79 -26.93
C GLY A 166 -15.09 -8.68 -27.59
N THR A 167 -14.78 -7.43 -27.99
CA THR A 167 -13.45 -7.06 -28.49
C THR A 167 -12.91 -5.90 -27.68
N ASP A 168 -11.58 -5.85 -27.50
CA ASP A 168 -10.90 -4.70 -26.95
C ASP A 168 -10.82 -3.53 -27.96
N ALA A 169 -10.19 -2.42 -27.58
CA ALA A 169 -9.99 -1.25 -28.44
C ALA A 169 -9.18 -1.53 -29.71
N ASN A 170 -8.41 -2.62 -29.74
CA ASN A 170 -7.60 -3.05 -30.88
C ASN A 170 -8.31 -4.11 -31.75
N GLY A 171 -9.56 -4.46 -31.40
CA GLY A 171 -10.34 -5.46 -32.11
C GLY A 171 -10.04 -6.90 -31.70
N HIS A 172 -9.25 -7.14 -30.62
CA HIS A 172 -8.94 -8.47 -30.14
C HIS A 172 -10.11 -9.06 -29.36
N ALA A 173 -10.53 -10.26 -29.74
CA ALA A 173 -11.66 -10.93 -29.11
C ALA A 173 -11.30 -11.46 -27.71
N PHE A 174 -12.23 -11.31 -26.78
CA PHE A 174 -12.16 -11.91 -25.45
C PHE A 174 -13.47 -12.57 -25.05
N SER A 175 -13.41 -13.52 -24.12
CA SER A 175 -14.59 -14.12 -23.50
C SER A 175 -14.29 -14.54 -22.06
N LEU A 176 -15.22 -14.25 -21.15
CA LEU A 176 -15.24 -14.71 -19.78
C LEU A 176 -16.54 -15.48 -19.53
N SER A 177 -16.47 -16.67 -18.97
CA SER A 177 -17.65 -17.39 -18.53
C SER A 177 -17.65 -17.62 -17.02
N PHE A 178 -18.83 -17.67 -16.44
CA PHE A 178 -19.06 -17.91 -15.03
C PHE A 178 -19.95 -19.13 -14.87
N ASP A 179 -19.78 -19.88 -13.80
CA ASP A 179 -20.66 -21.01 -13.46
C ASP A 179 -21.95 -20.54 -12.77
N SER A 180 -22.79 -21.49 -12.36
CA SER A 180 -24.06 -21.21 -11.66
C SER A 180 -23.86 -20.50 -10.31
N ASP A 181 -22.69 -20.65 -9.70
CA ASP A 181 -22.35 -20.07 -8.40
C ASP A 181 -21.67 -18.70 -8.54
N GLY A 182 -21.52 -18.23 -9.81
CA GLY A 182 -20.88 -16.96 -10.12
C GLY A 182 -19.36 -16.99 -10.08
N LYS A 183 -18.74 -18.16 -10.01
CA LYS A 183 -17.29 -18.31 -10.11
C LYS A 183 -16.85 -18.23 -11.56
N MET A 184 -15.72 -17.58 -11.82
CA MET A 184 -15.15 -17.54 -13.18
C MET A 184 -14.76 -18.96 -13.61
N ALA A 185 -15.37 -19.45 -14.68
CA ALA A 185 -15.10 -20.78 -15.20
C ALA A 185 -14.04 -20.77 -16.31
N SER A 186 -14.02 -19.70 -17.12
CA SER A 186 -13.03 -19.56 -18.19
C SER A 186 -12.73 -18.09 -18.49
N TRP A 187 -11.54 -17.84 -18.97
CA TRP A 187 -11.14 -16.57 -19.57
C TRP A 187 -10.27 -16.84 -20.78
N THR A 188 -10.72 -16.36 -21.94
CA THR A 188 -9.99 -16.47 -23.21
C THR A 188 -9.71 -15.08 -23.79
N TYR A 189 -8.58 -14.94 -24.45
CA TYR A 189 -8.20 -13.75 -25.18
C TYR A 189 -7.52 -14.16 -26.49
N GLN A 190 -7.98 -13.61 -27.61
CA GLN A 190 -7.51 -14.00 -28.96
C GLN A 190 -7.54 -15.53 -29.19
N GLY A 191 -8.54 -16.22 -28.65
CA GLY A 191 -8.68 -17.67 -28.74
C GLY A 191 -7.76 -18.48 -27.82
N GLN A 192 -6.89 -17.85 -27.04
CA GLN A 192 -6.05 -18.51 -26.06
C GLN A 192 -6.66 -18.50 -24.67
N ALA A 193 -6.67 -19.61 -23.97
CA ALA A 193 -7.08 -19.69 -22.58
C ALA A 193 -6.02 -18.97 -21.70
N LEU A 194 -6.45 -17.99 -20.93
CA LEU A 194 -5.58 -17.25 -19.99
C LEU A 194 -5.54 -17.91 -18.61
N ILE A 195 -6.54 -18.70 -18.27
CA ILE A 195 -6.63 -19.43 -17.00
C ILE A 195 -6.98 -20.88 -17.26
N ALA A 196 -6.38 -21.79 -16.51
CA ALA A 196 -6.71 -23.23 -16.55
C ALA A 196 -7.94 -23.56 -15.70
N ALA A 197 -8.15 -22.82 -14.62
CA ALA A 197 -9.32 -22.82 -13.75
C ALA A 197 -9.51 -21.43 -13.18
N GLY A 198 -10.74 -21.05 -12.90
CA GLY A 198 -11.06 -19.73 -12.36
C GLY A 198 -10.51 -19.54 -10.95
N PRO A 199 -10.24 -18.26 -10.56
CA PRO A 199 -9.91 -17.94 -9.19
C PRO A 199 -11.07 -18.34 -8.28
N ASP A 200 -10.75 -18.92 -7.13
CA ASP A 200 -11.70 -19.19 -6.07
C ASP A 200 -11.42 -18.28 -4.88
N PHE A 201 -12.48 -17.83 -4.23
CA PHE A 201 -12.32 -17.03 -3.03
C PHE A 201 -11.93 -17.95 -1.88
N ASN A 202 -10.81 -17.66 -1.23
CA ASN A 202 -10.33 -18.42 -0.10
C ASN A 202 -10.03 -17.48 1.07
N ASN A 203 -10.83 -17.59 2.14
CA ASN A 203 -10.63 -16.90 3.41
C ASN A 203 -10.09 -17.83 4.50
N HIS A 204 -9.64 -19.04 4.12
CA HIS A 204 -9.14 -20.01 5.08
C HIS A 204 -7.85 -19.52 5.73
N ARG A 205 -7.85 -19.48 7.07
CA ARG A 205 -6.67 -19.27 7.91
C ARG A 205 -6.39 -20.53 8.72
N SER A 206 -5.13 -20.88 8.88
CA SER A 206 -4.71 -22.05 9.66
C SER A 206 -4.70 -21.82 11.19
N ILE A 207 -5.37 -20.79 11.69
CA ILE A 207 -5.44 -20.47 13.11
C ILE A 207 -6.63 -21.23 13.73
N ASP A 208 -6.35 -22.02 14.76
CA ASP A 208 -7.37 -22.87 15.42
C ASP A 208 -8.57 -22.10 15.95
N ASN A 209 -8.37 -20.87 16.40
CA ASN A 209 -9.44 -20.01 16.93
C ASN A 209 -10.46 -19.55 15.87
N ASP A 210 -10.18 -19.76 14.59
CA ASP A 210 -11.08 -19.39 13.51
C ASP A 210 -12.05 -20.52 13.14
N LYS A 211 -11.98 -21.68 13.80
CA LYS A 211 -12.83 -22.84 13.50
C LYS A 211 -14.32 -22.54 13.60
N ASP A 212 -14.69 -21.69 14.57
CA ASP A 212 -16.08 -21.37 14.88
C ASP A 212 -16.57 -20.08 14.19
N THR A 213 -15.67 -19.34 13.54
CA THR A 213 -15.97 -18.07 12.88
C THR A 213 -15.77 -18.13 11.37
N LYS A 214 -15.77 -19.34 10.80
CA LYS A 214 -15.70 -19.52 9.34
C LYS A 214 -16.85 -18.78 8.69
N ILE A 215 -16.53 -17.63 8.11
CA ILE A 215 -17.40 -17.03 7.12
C ILE A 215 -17.26 -17.90 5.87
N ASP A 216 -18.19 -18.81 5.69
CA ASP A 216 -18.26 -19.58 4.46
C ASP A 216 -18.79 -18.68 3.34
N MET A 217 -17.85 -18.05 2.64
CA MET A 217 -18.17 -17.19 1.50
C MET A 217 -18.65 -17.99 0.27
N ALA A 218 -18.53 -19.33 0.30
CA ALA A 218 -19.05 -20.18 -0.76
C ALA A 218 -20.58 -20.14 -0.85
N ASN A 219 -21.25 -19.67 0.21
CA ASN A 219 -22.70 -19.52 0.25
C ASN A 219 -23.20 -18.10 -0.05
N SER A 220 -22.33 -17.15 -0.41
CA SER A 220 -22.77 -15.83 -0.89
C SER A 220 -23.24 -15.93 -2.34
N SER A 221 -24.53 -16.13 -2.51
CA SER A 221 -25.14 -16.68 -3.72
C SER A 221 -25.80 -15.67 -4.64
N THR A 222 -25.31 -14.46 -4.84
CA THR A 222 -25.94 -13.59 -5.82
C THR A 222 -24.91 -12.84 -6.63
N THR A 223 -24.42 -13.44 -7.69
CA THR A 223 -23.69 -12.73 -8.73
C THR A 223 -24.69 -12.33 -9.81
N GLN A 224 -25.01 -11.05 -9.88
CA GLN A 224 -25.75 -10.49 -11.00
C GLN A 224 -24.74 -9.92 -12.00
N ILE A 225 -24.65 -10.53 -13.17
CA ILE A 225 -23.87 -10.01 -14.28
C ILE A 225 -24.79 -9.09 -15.10
N THR A 226 -24.57 -7.79 -15.00
CA THR A 226 -25.29 -6.81 -15.82
C THR A 226 -24.31 -6.15 -16.78
N ALA A 227 -24.69 -6.08 -18.06
CA ALA A 227 -24.03 -5.18 -18.99
C ALA A 227 -24.44 -3.73 -18.63
N PRO A 228 -23.51 -2.81 -18.61
CA PRO A 228 -23.79 -1.40 -18.38
C PRO A 228 -24.50 -0.76 -19.56
#